data_4c62a84879e00339a3c05f1ffd16836b
#
_entry.id   4c62a84879e00339a3c05f1ffd16836b
#
_cell.length_a   1.000
_cell.length_b   1.000
_cell.length_c   1.000
_cell.angle_alpha   90.00
_cell.angle_beta   90.00
_cell.angle_gamma   90.00
#
_symmetry.space_group_name_H-M   'P 1'
#
loop_
_entity.id
_entity.type
_entity.pdbx_description
1 polymer ?
#
loop_
_entity_poly.entity_id
_entity_poly.type
_entity_poly.pdbx_seq_one_letter_code
_entity_poly.pdbx_strand_id
1 'polypeptide(L)'
;MAKNLLRCFLLAFSLGALAGCGIIDMIYLPPAEDTAQEIFEAANEAMSEKNYVRAVELYNKLRDTYPFSPYTIDAELSLGDAYFLDEEYDLAAETYKDFEALHPRHEAMPYVLYQTGMSLLKQFRSIDRATTELQEAYDCFSRLQQSYPDSPYAKSAEENMLTCRKLMAEHELYIADVFWHMGKYGPAWRRYEFVADNFKDVPEVAEHAKEKSIAAYHQYRSEVAAETREKRQGSWKNWFTWL
;
A
#
# COMPACT_ATOMS: atom_id res chain seq x y z
N MET A 1 -14.20 31.49 78.13
CA MET A 1 -13.17 30.98 77.16
C MET A 1 -13.70 29.87 76.28
N ALA A 2 -14.39 28.85 76.76
CA ALA A 2 -14.87 27.70 75.94
C ALA A 2 -15.81 28.05 74.75
N LYS A 3 -16.73 29.08 74.96
CA LYS A 3 -17.66 29.51 73.87
C LYS A 3 -16.98 30.15 72.66
N ASN A 4 -15.85 30.83 72.88
CA ASN A 4 -15.11 31.48 71.82
C ASN A 4 -14.24 30.49 71.05
N LEU A 5 -13.72 29.46 71.73
CA LEU A 5 -13.01 28.32 71.08
C LEU A 5 -13.95 27.51 70.16
N LEU A 6 -15.19 27.27 70.62
CA LEU A 6 -16.17 26.55 69.79
C LEU A 6 -16.61 27.35 68.57
N ARG A 7 -16.70 28.68 68.65
CA ARG A 7 -16.99 29.54 67.47
C ARG A 7 -15.86 29.61 66.51
N CYS A 8 -14.61 29.63 66.93
CA CYS A 8 -13.45 29.58 66.06
C CYS A 8 -13.35 28.22 65.36
N PHE A 9 -13.69 27.12 66.05
CA PHE A 9 -13.68 25.77 65.43
C PHE A 9 -14.79 25.60 64.34
N LEU A 10 -15.99 26.14 64.60
CA LEU A 10 -17.08 26.16 63.67
C LEU A 10 -16.79 27.06 62.44
N LEU A 11 -16.14 28.18 62.58
CA LEU A 11 -15.72 29.06 61.51
C LEU A 11 -14.60 28.38 60.64
N ALA A 12 -13.61 27.73 61.27
CA ALA A 12 -12.58 27.02 60.58
C ALA A 12 -13.13 25.81 59.81
N PHE A 13 -14.10 25.10 60.38
CA PHE A 13 -14.78 23.97 59.69
C PHE A 13 -15.63 24.43 58.51
N SER A 14 -16.33 25.58 58.60
CA SER A 14 -17.10 26.14 57.50
C SER A 14 -16.22 26.70 56.38
N LEU A 15 -15.04 27.29 56.70
CA LEU A 15 -14.07 27.67 55.68
C LEU A 15 -13.43 26.45 54.97
N GLY A 16 -13.15 25.38 55.74
CA GLY A 16 -12.64 24.12 55.18
C GLY A 16 -13.66 23.42 54.25
N ALA A 17 -14.96 23.50 54.55
CA ALA A 17 -16.01 22.95 53.71
C ALA A 17 -16.20 23.70 52.37
N LEU A 18 -15.91 25.02 52.34
CA LEU A 18 -15.95 25.81 51.11
C LEU A 18 -14.75 25.59 50.18
N ALA A 19 -13.64 25.08 50.69
CA ALA A 19 -12.46 24.73 49.89
C ALA A 19 -12.55 23.32 49.26
N GLY A 20 -13.57 22.52 49.63
CA GLY A 20 -13.72 21.12 49.26
C GLY A 20 -14.25 20.88 47.85
N CYS A 21 -14.77 21.90 47.13
CA CYS A 21 -15.34 21.70 45.81
C CYS A 21 -14.29 21.22 44.77
N GLY A 22 -13.05 21.68 44.84
CA GLY A 22 -12.02 21.28 43.85
C GLY A 22 -11.52 19.85 44.01
N ILE A 23 -11.61 19.24 45.20
CA ILE A 23 -11.20 17.83 45.42
C ILE A 23 -12.26 16.87 44.97
N ILE A 24 -13.53 17.24 45.05
CA ILE A 24 -14.66 16.44 44.59
C ILE A 24 -14.68 16.38 43.08
N ASP A 25 -14.43 17.51 42.40
CA ASP A 25 -14.31 17.58 40.94
C ASP A 25 -13.15 16.72 40.41
N MET A 26 -12.02 16.68 41.10
CA MET A 26 -10.86 15.87 40.73
C MET A 26 -11.09 14.34 40.88
N ILE A 27 -12.04 13.91 41.75
CA ILE A 27 -12.29 12.48 42.03
C ILE A 27 -13.54 11.94 41.30
N TYR A 28 -14.53 12.78 41.01
CA TYR A 28 -15.83 12.35 40.48
C TYR A 28 -16.15 12.87 39.08
N LEU A 29 -15.46 13.88 38.56
CA LEU A 29 -15.60 14.23 37.16
C LEU A 29 -14.67 13.35 36.35
N PRO A 30 -15.18 12.67 35.32
CA PRO A 30 -14.31 12.03 34.35
C PRO A 30 -13.36 13.10 33.78
N PRO A 31 -12.11 12.74 33.46
CA PRO A 31 -11.20 13.65 32.77
C PRO A 31 -11.94 14.29 31.61
N ALA A 32 -11.78 15.61 31.43
CA ALA A 32 -12.38 16.30 30.30
C ALA A 32 -12.00 15.52 29.03
N GLU A 33 -13.01 15.07 28.27
CA GLU A 33 -12.75 14.41 27.00
C GLU A 33 -12.06 15.40 26.07
N ASP A 34 -10.95 14.98 25.47
CA ASP A 34 -10.27 15.80 24.47
C ASP A 34 -11.25 16.18 23.37
N THR A 35 -11.27 17.43 22.99
CA THR A 35 -12.09 17.89 21.87
C THR A 35 -11.53 17.32 20.54
N ALA A 36 -12.36 17.27 19.49
CA ALA A 36 -11.90 16.86 18.17
C ALA A 36 -10.68 17.69 17.68
N GLN A 37 -10.68 18.99 17.99
CA GLN A 37 -9.56 19.87 17.66
C GLN A 37 -8.28 19.49 18.39
N GLU A 38 -8.35 19.27 19.71
CA GLU A 38 -7.18 18.90 20.53
C GLU A 38 -6.59 17.57 20.07
N ILE A 39 -7.43 16.57 19.73
CA ILE A 39 -6.96 15.29 19.20
C ILE A 39 -6.28 15.49 17.84
N PHE A 40 -6.86 16.32 16.97
CA PHE A 40 -6.29 16.58 15.64
C PHE A 40 -4.95 17.32 15.74
N GLU A 41 -4.85 18.33 16.60
CA GLU A 41 -3.60 19.07 16.86
C GLU A 41 -2.52 18.15 17.44
N ALA A 42 -2.87 17.30 18.43
CA ALA A 42 -1.94 16.33 19.00
C ALA A 42 -1.48 15.26 17.97
N ALA A 43 -2.36 14.87 17.04
CA ALA A 43 -1.99 13.96 15.95
C ALA A 43 -1.01 14.61 14.96
N ASN A 44 -1.24 15.88 14.60
CA ASN A 44 -0.34 16.65 13.75
C ASN A 44 1.02 16.91 14.43
N GLU A 45 1.04 17.13 15.74
CA GLU A 45 2.28 17.23 16.52
C GLU A 45 3.06 15.91 16.44
N ALA A 46 2.41 14.77 16.67
CA ALA A 46 3.01 13.44 16.55
C ALA A 46 3.57 13.20 15.14
N MET A 47 2.85 13.62 14.07
CA MET A 47 3.34 13.59 12.69
C MET A 47 4.64 14.41 12.53
N SER A 48 4.68 15.63 13.08
CA SER A 48 5.85 16.52 12.99
C SER A 48 7.07 15.94 13.71
N GLU A 49 6.84 15.22 14.80
CA GLU A 49 7.85 14.49 15.58
C GLU A 49 8.26 13.15 14.97
N LYS A 50 7.65 12.77 13.82
CA LYS A 50 7.80 11.46 13.16
C LYS A 50 7.39 10.28 14.04
N ASN A 51 6.53 10.51 15.01
CA ASN A 51 5.91 9.47 15.82
C ASN A 51 4.63 8.99 15.13
N TYR A 52 4.80 8.30 14.00
CA TYR A 52 3.69 7.91 13.12
C TYR A 52 2.72 6.95 13.80
N VAL A 53 3.21 6.02 14.60
CA VAL A 53 2.36 5.12 15.41
C VAL A 53 1.41 5.92 16.30
N ARG A 54 1.91 6.95 17.00
CA ARG A 54 1.09 7.80 17.83
C ARG A 54 0.10 8.64 17.03
N ALA A 55 0.53 9.16 15.87
CA ALA A 55 -0.36 9.89 14.96
C ALA A 55 -1.52 9.02 14.48
N VAL A 56 -1.24 7.77 14.06
CA VAL A 56 -2.25 6.78 13.68
C VAL A 56 -3.27 6.53 14.79
N GLU A 57 -2.82 6.33 16.04
CA GLU A 57 -3.72 6.16 17.18
C GLU A 57 -4.66 7.35 17.36
N LEU A 58 -4.13 8.58 17.27
CA LEU A 58 -4.88 9.80 17.49
C LEU A 58 -5.86 10.09 16.33
N TYR A 59 -5.45 9.92 15.08
CA TYR A 59 -6.37 10.08 13.93
C TYR A 59 -7.50 9.05 13.96
N ASN A 60 -7.22 7.79 14.30
CA ASN A 60 -8.26 6.78 14.50
C ASN A 60 -9.19 7.15 15.65
N LYS A 61 -8.66 7.60 16.81
CA LYS A 61 -9.47 8.09 17.95
C LYS A 61 -10.40 9.23 17.50
N LEU A 62 -9.89 10.18 16.71
CA LEU A 62 -10.70 11.30 16.22
C LEU A 62 -11.83 10.80 15.32
N ARG A 63 -11.52 9.97 14.33
CA ARG A 63 -12.51 9.41 13.40
C ARG A 63 -13.61 8.63 14.12
N ASP A 64 -13.23 7.80 15.09
CA ASP A 64 -14.16 6.92 15.79
C ASP A 64 -15.01 7.67 16.83
N THR A 65 -14.44 8.70 17.48
CA THR A 65 -15.14 9.46 18.53
C THR A 65 -15.96 10.62 17.96
N TYR A 66 -15.46 11.26 16.90
CA TYR A 66 -16.05 12.48 16.31
C TYR A 66 -16.25 12.39 14.81
N PRO A 67 -17.02 11.39 14.30
CA PRO A 67 -17.14 11.12 12.85
C PRO A 67 -17.72 12.27 12.02
N PHE A 68 -18.40 13.23 12.65
CA PHE A 68 -19.01 14.39 12.00
C PHE A 68 -18.28 15.71 12.30
N SER A 69 -17.08 15.66 12.86
CA SER A 69 -16.27 16.83 13.10
C SER A 69 -15.74 17.40 11.77
N PRO A 70 -15.57 18.74 11.65
CA PRO A 70 -14.90 19.33 10.49
C PRO A 70 -13.45 18.86 10.30
N TYR A 71 -12.81 18.33 11.35
CA TYR A 71 -11.45 17.80 11.31
C TYR A 71 -11.36 16.36 10.83
N THR A 72 -12.49 15.64 10.71
CA THR A 72 -12.49 14.19 10.43
C THR A 72 -11.99 13.89 9.03
N ILE A 73 -12.38 14.69 8.02
CA ILE A 73 -11.93 14.47 6.64
C ILE A 73 -10.42 14.64 6.51
N ASP A 74 -9.88 15.71 7.13
CA ASP A 74 -8.43 15.94 7.12
C ASP A 74 -7.67 14.87 7.93
N ALA A 75 -8.28 14.38 9.02
CA ALA A 75 -7.70 13.30 9.81
C ALA A 75 -7.68 11.96 9.04
N GLU A 76 -8.73 11.64 8.28
CA GLU A 76 -8.78 10.45 7.43
C GLU A 76 -7.70 10.49 6.34
N LEU A 77 -7.47 11.63 5.72
CA LEU A 77 -6.40 11.81 4.74
C LEU A 77 -5.03 11.67 5.40
N SER A 78 -4.82 12.38 6.54
CA SER A 78 -3.56 12.35 7.28
C SER A 78 -3.26 10.99 7.91
N LEU A 79 -4.29 10.17 8.17
CA LEU A 79 -4.13 8.78 8.60
C LEU A 79 -3.45 7.93 7.51
N GLY A 80 -3.86 8.12 6.26
CA GLY A 80 -3.19 7.48 5.12
C GLY A 80 -1.72 7.91 5.01
N ASP A 81 -1.45 9.22 5.21
CA ASP A 81 -0.08 9.76 5.21
C ASP A 81 0.76 9.18 6.36
N ALA A 82 0.16 9.02 7.55
CA ALA A 82 0.84 8.44 8.71
C ALA A 82 1.24 6.98 8.46
N TYR A 83 0.34 6.15 7.93
CA TYR A 83 0.66 4.79 7.54
C TYR A 83 1.73 4.72 6.44
N PHE A 84 1.66 5.60 5.44
CA PHE A 84 2.65 5.64 4.36
C PHE A 84 4.06 5.98 4.89
N LEU A 85 4.16 6.94 5.82
CA LEU A 85 5.42 7.37 6.42
C LEU A 85 5.96 6.37 7.44
N ASP A 86 5.09 5.54 8.03
CA ASP A 86 5.46 4.40 8.88
C ASP A 86 5.82 3.14 8.08
N GLU A 87 5.83 3.25 6.74
CA GLU A 87 6.11 2.17 5.79
C GLU A 87 5.07 1.02 5.83
N GLU A 88 3.93 1.22 6.47
CA GLU A 88 2.78 0.31 6.47
C GLU A 88 1.92 0.52 5.21
N TYR A 89 2.53 0.19 4.06
CA TYR A 89 1.99 0.54 2.73
C TYR A 89 0.68 -0.15 2.39
N ASP A 90 0.38 -1.31 2.95
CA ASP A 90 -0.90 -2.01 2.81
C ASP A 90 -2.02 -1.23 3.49
N LEU A 91 -1.82 -0.79 4.75
CA LEU A 91 -2.78 0.02 5.48
C LEU A 91 -2.94 1.41 4.86
N ALA A 92 -1.85 2.00 4.36
CA ALA A 92 -1.91 3.27 3.64
C ALA A 92 -2.78 3.16 2.38
N ALA A 93 -2.56 2.14 1.54
CA ALA A 93 -3.35 1.93 0.33
C ALA A 93 -4.85 1.72 0.64
N GLU A 94 -5.17 0.94 1.68
CA GLU A 94 -6.54 0.71 2.13
C GLU A 94 -7.18 2.02 2.61
N THR A 95 -6.48 2.78 3.47
CA THR A 95 -6.98 4.06 4.00
C THR A 95 -7.25 5.08 2.91
N TYR A 96 -6.37 5.20 1.90
CA TYR A 96 -6.61 6.10 0.76
C TYR A 96 -7.75 5.62 -0.14
N LYS A 97 -7.93 4.30 -0.34
CA LYS A 97 -9.09 3.75 -1.07
C LYS A 97 -10.40 4.02 -0.33
N ASP A 98 -10.40 3.92 0.99
CA ASP A 98 -11.55 4.28 1.82
C ASP A 98 -11.88 5.77 1.71
N PHE A 99 -10.86 6.64 1.75
CA PHE A 99 -11.04 8.08 1.53
C PHE A 99 -11.65 8.37 0.15
N GLU A 100 -11.16 7.73 -0.91
CA GLU A 100 -11.73 7.85 -2.26
C GLU A 100 -13.20 7.45 -2.30
N ALA A 101 -13.55 6.34 -1.63
CA ALA A 101 -14.93 5.84 -1.59
C ALA A 101 -15.87 6.77 -0.83
N LEU A 102 -15.41 7.36 0.27
CA LEU A 102 -16.21 8.24 1.13
C LEU A 102 -16.29 9.67 0.56
N HIS A 103 -15.23 10.16 -0.07
CA HIS A 103 -15.06 11.55 -0.51
C HIS A 103 -14.69 11.70 -1.99
N PRO A 104 -15.43 11.09 -2.96
CA PRO A 104 -15.02 10.98 -4.37
C PRO A 104 -14.91 12.32 -5.11
N ARG A 105 -15.40 13.43 -4.53
CA ARG A 105 -15.35 14.78 -5.10
C ARG A 105 -14.44 15.73 -4.33
N HIS A 106 -13.67 15.21 -3.38
CA HIS A 106 -12.78 16.03 -2.58
C HIS A 106 -11.64 16.59 -3.44
N GLU A 107 -11.20 17.81 -3.15
CA GLU A 107 -10.11 18.46 -3.92
C GLU A 107 -8.76 17.72 -3.86
N ALA A 108 -8.55 16.96 -2.78
CA ALA A 108 -7.35 16.12 -2.63
C ALA A 108 -7.35 14.84 -3.49
N MET A 109 -8.39 14.57 -4.29
CA MET A 109 -8.48 13.32 -5.06
C MET A 109 -7.26 13.03 -5.95
N PRO A 110 -6.63 14.01 -6.64
CA PRO A 110 -5.40 13.74 -7.38
C PRO A 110 -4.26 13.25 -6.49
N TYR A 111 -4.14 13.81 -5.28
CA TYR A 111 -3.17 13.37 -4.28
C TYR A 111 -3.48 11.95 -3.77
N VAL A 112 -4.74 11.69 -3.44
CA VAL A 112 -5.20 10.37 -2.96
C VAL A 112 -4.91 9.28 -3.98
N LEU A 113 -5.26 9.48 -5.25
CA LEU A 113 -4.95 8.53 -6.32
C LEU A 113 -3.45 8.29 -6.49
N TYR A 114 -2.66 9.37 -6.38
CA TYR A 114 -1.20 9.28 -6.45
C TYR A 114 -0.64 8.46 -5.28
N GLN A 115 -1.05 8.76 -4.06
CA GLN A 115 -0.57 8.07 -2.86
C GLN A 115 -1.06 6.62 -2.78
N THR A 116 -2.27 6.33 -3.24
CA THR A 116 -2.74 4.95 -3.39
C THR A 116 -1.82 4.16 -4.32
N GLY A 117 -1.53 4.72 -5.51
CA GLY A 117 -0.61 4.10 -6.47
C GLY A 117 0.80 3.92 -5.91
N MET A 118 1.32 4.92 -5.19
CA MET A 118 2.63 4.86 -4.53
C MET A 118 2.67 3.79 -3.44
N SER A 119 1.63 3.69 -2.62
CA SER A 119 1.51 2.67 -1.57
C SER A 119 1.52 1.27 -2.16
N LEU A 120 0.73 1.04 -3.21
CA LEU A 120 0.69 -0.24 -3.93
C LEU A 120 2.03 -0.58 -4.59
N LEU A 121 2.69 0.40 -5.22
CA LEU A 121 4.01 0.21 -5.83
C LEU A 121 5.08 -0.15 -4.78
N LYS A 122 5.02 0.47 -3.59
CA LYS A 122 5.93 0.20 -2.47
C LYS A 122 5.70 -1.16 -1.80
N GLN A 123 4.52 -1.77 -1.93
CA GLN A 123 4.25 -3.14 -1.48
C GLN A 123 5.00 -4.20 -2.28
N PHE A 124 5.35 -3.90 -3.54
CA PHE A 124 6.11 -4.83 -4.38
C PHE A 124 7.54 -5.00 -3.83
N ARG A 125 7.82 -6.20 -3.32
CA ARG A 125 9.08 -6.50 -2.62
C ARG A 125 10.08 -7.30 -3.45
N SER A 126 9.59 -8.13 -4.37
CA SER A 126 10.45 -9.08 -5.09
C SER A 126 9.81 -9.54 -6.38
N ILE A 127 10.67 -9.78 -7.40
CA ILE A 127 10.28 -10.16 -8.76
C ILE A 127 9.60 -11.53 -8.86
N ASP A 128 9.77 -12.39 -7.87
CA ASP A 128 9.19 -13.74 -7.80
C ASP A 128 7.77 -13.77 -7.25
N ARG A 129 7.25 -12.62 -6.79
CA ARG A 129 5.89 -12.48 -6.26
C ARG A 129 4.89 -12.06 -7.34
N ALA A 130 3.61 -12.27 -7.04
CA ALA A 130 2.53 -11.80 -7.90
C ALA A 130 2.62 -10.27 -8.14
N THR A 131 2.12 -9.84 -9.29
CA THR A 131 2.17 -8.43 -9.72
C THR A 131 0.81 -7.73 -9.60
N THR A 132 -0.07 -8.26 -8.77
CA THR A 132 -1.42 -7.72 -8.58
C THR A 132 -1.38 -6.26 -8.10
N GLU A 133 -0.53 -5.97 -7.12
CA GLU A 133 -0.34 -4.64 -6.56
C GLU A 133 0.25 -3.67 -7.60
N LEU A 134 1.14 -4.15 -8.47
CA LEU A 134 1.70 -3.34 -9.57
C LEU A 134 0.63 -2.99 -10.62
N GLN A 135 -0.27 -3.92 -10.93
CA GLN A 135 -1.37 -3.65 -11.85
C GLN A 135 -2.34 -2.63 -11.25
N GLU A 136 -2.71 -2.79 -9.98
CA GLU A 136 -3.57 -1.83 -9.29
C GLU A 136 -2.90 -0.45 -9.18
N ALA A 137 -1.58 -0.38 -8.90
CA ALA A 137 -0.83 0.87 -8.88
C ALA A 137 -0.86 1.57 -10.25
N TYR A 138 -0.61 0.80 -11.33
CA TYR A 138 -0.72 1.31 -12.70
C TYR A 138 -2.11 1.88 -12.98
N ASP A 139 -3.17 1.18 -12.58
CA ASP A 139 -4.55 1.61 -12.79
C ASP A 139 -4.86 2.91 -12.01
N CYS A 140 -4.37 3.06 -10.77
CA CYS A 140 -4.49 4.29 -9.99
C CYS A 140 -3.81 5.49 -10.69
N PHE A 141 -2.55 5.32 -11.14
CA PHE A 141 -1.83 6.36 -11.87
C PHE A 141 -2.49 6.70 -13.21
N SER A 142 -2.99 5.70 -13.94
CA SER A 142 -3.72 5.90 -15.20
C SER A 142 -5.02 6.70 -14.99
N ARG A 143 -5.80 6.37 -13.94
CA ARG A 143 -7.01 7.13 -13.56
C ARG A 143 -6.66 8.57 -13.19
N LEU A 144 -5.57 8.78 -12.46
CA LEU A 144 -5.09 10.12 -12.12
C LEU A 144 -4.81 10.92 -13.38
N GLN A 145 -4.01 10.37 -14.31
CA GLN A 145 -3.64 11.05 -15.55
C GLN A 145 -4.85 11.36 -16.44
N GLN A 146 -5.83 10.45 -16.51
CA GLN A 146 -7.03 10.63 -17.31
C GLN A 146 -8.00 11.64 -16.70
N SER A 147 -8.18 11.61 -15.38
CA SER A 147 -9.18 12.44 -14.69
C SER A 147 -8.65 13.82 -14.28
N TYR A 148 -7.33 13.92 -14.06
CA TYR A 148 -6.67 15.12 -13.53
C TYR A 148 -5.35 15.42 -14.26
N PRO A 149 -5.36 15.60 -15.59
CA PRO A 149 -4.13 15.78 -16.40
C PRO A 149 -3.32 17.01 -16.00
N ASP A 150 -3.98 18.05 -15.47
CA ASP A 150 -3.34 19.31 -15.06
C ASP A 150 -2.84 19.26 -13.59
N SER A 151 -3.00 18.13 -12.90
CA SER A 151 -2.53 17.96 -11.54
C SER A 151 -1.00 17.99 -11.45
N PRO A 152 -0.42 18.55 -10.38
CA PRO A 152 1.02 18.48 -10.14
C PRO A 152 1.56 17.05 -10.05
N TYR A 153 0.70 16.07 -9.78
CA TYR A 153 1.05 14.65 -9.70
C TYR A 153 1.01 13.91 -11.04
N ALA A 154 0.42 14.49 -12.09
CA ALA A 154 0.19 13.81 -13.36
C ALA A 154 1.49 13.35 -14.04
N LYS A 155 2.54 14.19 -14.03
CA LYS A 155 3.85 13.82 -14.59
C LYS A 155 4.51 12.69 -13.82
N SER A 156 4.51 12.77 -12.50
CA SER A 156 5.09 11.70 -11.66
C SER A 156 4.29 10.40 -11.76
N ALA A 157 2.97 10.47 -11.98
CA ALA A 157 2.14 9.31 -12.25
C ALA A 157 2.55 8.62 -13.56
N GLU A 158 2.84 9.35 -14.63
CA GLU A 158 3.33 8.79 -15.89
C GLU A 158 4.66 8.05 -15.72
N GLU A 159 5.60 8.63 -14.99
CA GLU A 159 6.89 8.00 -14.68
C GLU A 159 6.71 6.71 -13.86
N ASN A 160 5.78 6.73 -12.88
CA ASN A 160 5.47 5.55 -12.07
C ASN A 160 4.69 4.47 -12.85
N MET A 161 3.84 4.85 -13.81
CA MET A 161 3.22 3.90 -14.74
C MET A 161 4.27 3.10 -15.52
N LEU A 162 5.29 3.77 -16.06
CA LEU A 162 6.40 3.10 -16.74
C LEU A 162 7.18 2.19 -15.78
N THR A 163 7.36 2.61 -14.53
CA THR A 163 8.01 1.79 -13.51
C THR A 163 7.19 0.51 -13.22
N CYS A 164 5.88 0.62 -13.05
CA CYS A 164 4.99 -0.54 -12.88
C CYS A 164 5.08 -1.48 -14.09
N ARG A 165 5.02 -0.93 -15.31
CA ARG A 165 5.13 -1.71 -16.56
C ARG A 165 6.46 -2.43 -16.64
N LYS A 166 7.57 -1.78 -16.29
CA LYS A 166 8.90 -2.39 -16.28
C LYS A 166 8.95 -3.56 -15.30
N LEU A 167 8.50 -3.38 -14.07
CA LEU A 167 8.50 -4.43 -13.04
C LEU A 167 7.61 -5.62 -13.43
N MET A 168 6.45 -5.37 -14.05
CA MET A 168 5.58 -6.43 -14.56
C MET A 168 6.25 -7.20 -15.72
N ALA A 169 6.92 -6.51 -16.63
CA ALA A 169 7.64 -7.13 -17.73
C ALA A 169 8.82 -7.99 -17.22
N GLU A 170 9.57 -7.48 -16.26
CA GLU A 170 10.69 -8.20 -15.62
C GLU A 170 10.19 -9.45 -14.86
N HIS A 171 9.03 -9.38 -14.19
CA HIS A 171 8.41 -10.55 -13.56
C HIS A 171 8.06 -11.64 -14.58
N GLU A 172 7.42 -11.29 -15.70
CA GLU A 172 7.10 -12.25 -16.75
C GLU A 172 8.37 -12.84 -17.39
N LEU A 173 9.41 -12.01 -17.55
CA LEU A 173 10.72 -12.44 -18.03
C LEU A 173 11.37 -13.43 -17.05
N TYR A 174 11.33 -13.15 -15.75
CA TYR A 174 11.80 -14.05 -14.71
C TYR A 174 11.11 -15.43 -14.78
N ILE A 175 9.79 -15.46 -14.93
CA ILE A 175 9.06 -16.73 -15.06
C ILE A 175 9.48 -17.48 -16.35
N ALA A 176 9.70 -16.75 -17.44
CA ALA A 176 10.20 -17.35 -18.67
C ALA A 176 11.59 -17.98 -18.49
N ASP A 177 12.50 -17.28 -17.79
CA ASP A 177 13.83 -17.78 -17.46
C ASP A 177 13.78 -19.02 -16.55
N VAL A 178 12.87 -19.07 -15.58
CA VAL A 178 12.65 -20.27 -14.76
C VAL A 178 12.26 -21.46 -15.64
N PHE A 179 11.31 -21.30 -16.58
CA PHE A 179 10.97 -22.38 -17.51
C PHE A 179 12.13 -22.78 -18.40
N TRP A 180 12.91 -21.83 -18.89
CA TRP A 180 14.12 -22.09 -19.67
C TRP A 180 15.12 -22.95 -18.89
N HIS A 181 15.45 -22.60 -17.64
CA HIS A 181 16.38 -23.35 -16.81
C HIS A 181 15.86 -24.74 -16.42
N MET A 182 14.54 -24.91 -16.38
CA MET A 182 13.91 -26.23 -16.19
C MET A 182 13.91 -27.09 -17.45
N GLY A 183 14.46 -26.63 -18.59
CA GLY A 183 14.39 -27.31 -19.87
C GLY A 183 13.00 -27.34 -20.51
N LYS A 184 12.05 -26.54 -20.00
CA LYS A 184 10.69 -26.43 -20.55
C LYS A 184 10.63 -25.33 -21.61
N TYR A 185 11.24 -25.60 -22.77
CA TYR A 185 11.44 -24.58 -23.80
C TYR A 185 10.14 -24.09 -24.47
N GLY A 186 9.12 -24.92 -24.60
CA GLY A 186 7.83 -24.51 -25.15
C GLY A 186 7.10 -23.45 -24.29
N PRO A 187 6.90 -23.67 -22.98
CA PRO A 187 6.41 -22.64 -22.06
C PRO A 187 7.30 -21.40 -21.99
N ALA A 188 8.63 -21.57 -21.94
CA ALA A 188 9.59 -20.45 -21.92
C ALA A 188 9.42 -19.57 -23.16
N TRP A 189 9.42 -20.17 -24.35
CA TRP A 189 9.23 -19.46 -25.61
C TRP A 189 7.96 -18.60 -25.59
N ARG A 190 6.81 -19.17 -25.23
CA ARG A 190 5.53 -18.43 -25.22
C ARG A 190 5.55 -17.24 -24.27
N ARG A 191 6.22 -17.37 -23.12
CA ARG A 191 6.33 -16.26 -22.16
C ARG A 191 7.28 -15.18 -22.65
N TYR A 192 8.42 -15.53 -23.23
CA TYR A 192 9.30 -14.53 -23.84
C TYR A 192 8.59 -13.78 -24.99
N GLU A 193 7.83 -14.50 -25.84
CA GLU A 193 7.03 -13.89 -26.91
C GLU A 193 5.96 -12.95 -26.33
N PHE A 194 5.28 -13.36 -25.26
CA PHE A 194 4.31 -12.54 -24.56
C PHE A 194 4.95 -11.22 -24.05
N VAL A 195 6.13 -11.27 -23.45
CA VAL A 195 6.85 -10.07 -22.99
C VAL A 195 7.20 -9.16 -24.16
N ALA A 196 7.77 -9.72 -25.24
CA ALA A 196 8.18 -8.95 -26.41
C ALA A 196 6.99 -8.25 -27.10
N ASP A 197 5.80 -8.86 -27.08
CA ASP A 197 4.63 -8.32 -27.76
C ASP A 197 3.81 -7.35 -26.89
N ASN A 198 3.75 -7.55 -25.57
CA ASN A 198 2.87 -6.81 -24.67
C ASN A 198 3.56 -5.66 -23.91
N PHE A 199 4.91 -5.61 -23.90
CA PHE A 199 5.68 -4.60 -23.16
C PHE A 199 6.57 -3.76 -24.08
N LYS A 200 6.06 -3.37 -25.25
CA LYS A 200 6.78 -2.52 -26.24
C LYS A 200 7.08 -1.13 -25.73
N ASP A 201 6.35 -0.68 -24.72
CA ASP A 201 6.58 0.53 -23.96
C ASP A 201 7.83 0.47 -23.04
N VAL A 202 8.39 -0.74 -22.85
CA VAL A 202 9.65 -1.00 -22.13
C VAL A 202 10.64 -1.68 -23.08
N PRO A 203 11.21 -0.96 -24.03
CA PRO A 203 11.96 -1.53 -25.16
C PRO A 203 13.17 -2.39 -24.73
N GLU A 204 13.85 -1.99 -23.66
CA GLU A 204 15.00 -2.74 -23.12
C GLU A 204 14.64 -4.18 -22.76
N VAL A 205 13.51 -4.37 -22.04
CA VAL A 205 13.03 -5.69 -21.63
C VAL A 205 12.41 -6.45 -22.80
N ALA A 206 11.65 -5.76 -23.65
CA ALA A 206 10.99 -6.35 -24.80
C ALA A 206 11.98 -6.90 -25.86
N GLU A 207 13.06 -6.16 -26.16
CA GLU A 207 14.10 -6.61 -27.09
C GLU A 207 14.85 -7.82 -26.53
N HIS A 208 15.24 -7.79 -25.26
CA HIS A 208 15.86 -8.93 -24.60
C HIS A 208 14.95 -10.17 -24.61
N ALA A 209 13.67 -10.01 -24.30
CA ALA A 209 12.69 -11.09 -24.37
C ALA A 209 12.55 -11.65 -25.81
N LYS A 210 12.59 -10.79 -26.83
CA LYS A 210 12.53 -11.21 -28.22
C LYS A 210 13.72 -12.09 -28.62
N GLU A 211 14.92 -11.71 -28.24
CA GLU A 211 16.12 -12.53 -28.48
C GLU A 211 16.02 -13.90 -27.81
N LYS A 212 15.61 -13.93 -26.54
CA LYS A 212 15.38 -15.15 -25.76
C LYS A 212 14.26 -16.02 -26.36
N SER A 213 13.20 -15.42 -26.87
CA SER A 213 12.10 -16.09 -27.54
C SER A 213 12.59 -16.90 -28.75
N ILE A 214 13.44 -16.31 -29.59
CA ILE A 214 14.02 -17.00 -30.75
C ILE A 214 14.83 -18.23 -30.31
N ALA A 215 15.69 -18.06 -29.31
CA ALA A 215 16.51 -19.15 -28.79
C ALA A 215 15.63 -20.29 -28.21
N ALA A 216 14.61 -19.92 -27.41
CA ALA A 216 13.68 -20.87 -26.81
C ALA A 216 12.85 -21.64 -27.87
N TYR A 217 12.42 -20.95 -28.93
CA TYR A 217 11.72 -21.57 -30.04
C TYR A 217 12.58 -22.62 -30.76
N HIS A 218 13.86 -22.32 -31.00
CA HIS A 218 14.76 -23.29 -31.63
C HIS A 218 14.95 -24.53 -30.77
N GLN A 219 15.13 -24.40 -29.47
CA GLN A 219 15.23 -25.55 -28.56
C GLN A 219 13.94 -26.36 -28.53
N TYR A 220 12.79 -25.70 -28.40
CA TYR A 220 11.48 -26.35 -28.45
C TYR A 220 11.26 -27.15 -29.75
N ARG A 221 11.60 -26.55 -30.89
CA ARG A 221 11.49 -27.24 -32.21
C ARG A 221 12.41 -28.44 -32.27
N SER A 222 13.60 -28.37 -31.74
CA SER A 222 14.56 -29.49 -31.67
C SER A 222 14.00 -30.64 -30.81
N GLU A 223 13.41 -30.36 -29.67
CA GLU A 223 12.77 -31.37 -28.81
C GLU A 223 11.60 -32.05 -29.50
N VAL A 224 10.68 -31.27 -30.07
CA VAL A 224 9.52 -31.81 -30.79
C VAL A 224 9.96 -32.68 -31.99
N ALA A 225 11.02 -32.26 -32.69
CA ALA A 225 11.56 -33.07 -33.79
C ALA A 225 12.23 -34.36 -33.30
N ALA A 226 12.89 -34.35 -32.17
CA ALA A 226 13.48 -35.55 -31.54
C ALA A 226 12.39 -36.53 -31.08
N GLU A 227 11.38 -36.03 -30.36
CA GLU A 227 10.24 -36.82 -29.88
C GLU A 227 9.46 -37.45 -31.06
N THR A 228 9.25 -36.68 -32.15
CA THR A 228 8.57 -37.16 -33.33
C THR A 228 9.37 -38.28 -34.05
N ARG A 229 10.70 -38.15 -34.10
CA ARG A 229 11.58 -39.19 -34.63
C ARG A 229 11.54 -40.45 -33.77
N GLU A 230 11.62 -40.32 -32.45
CA GLU A 230 11.53 -41.42 -31.50
C GLU A 230 10.19 -42.17 -31.63
N LYS A 231 9.08 -41.45 -31.74
CA LYS A 231 7.76 -42.05 -31.98
C LYS A 231 7.65 -42.79 -33.30
N ARG A 232 8.29 -42.30 -34.36
CA ARG A 232 8.24 -42.94 -35.71
C ARG A 232 9.18 -44.15 -35.86
N GLN A 233 10.35 -44.08 -35.24
CA GLN A 233 11.41 -45.09 -35.42
C GLN A 233 11.43 -46.12 -34.28
N GLY A 234 10.62 -45.96 -33.23
CA GLY A 234 10.73 -46.69 -31.98
C GLY A 234 11.93 -46.19 -31.14
N SER A 235 11.83 -46.26 -29.83
CA SER A 235 12.96 -45.95 -28.98
C SER A 235 13.98 -47.09 -29.08
N TRP A 236 15.25 -46.77 -29.42
CA TRP A 236 16.34 -47.76 -29.37
C TRP A 236 16.45 -48.45 -27.99
N LYS A 237 15.95 -47.81 -26.92
CA LYS A 237 15.85 -48.37 -25.55
C LYS A 237 14.90 -49.57 -25.51
N ASN A 238 13.84 -49.57 -26.30
CA ASN A 238 12.89 -50.69 -26.40
C ASN A 238 13.48 -51.89 -27.15
N TRP A 239 14.52 -51.69 -27.97
CA TRP A 239 15.17 -52.77 -28.70
C TRP A 239 16.05 -53.65 -27.80
N PHE A 240 16.66 -53.05 -26.74
CA PHE A 240 17.45 -53.78 -25.75
C PHE A 240 16.61 -54.51 -24.65
N THR A 241 15.34 -54.24 -24.54
CA THR A 241 14.46 -54.97 -23.60
C THR A 241 14.01 -56.35 -24.14
N TRP A 242 14.40 -56.70 -25.38
CA TRP A 242 14.14 -57.98 -26.01
C TRP A 242 15.34 -58.96 -25.94
N LEU A 243 16.47 -58.53 -25.40
CA LEU A 243 17.64 -59.32 -25.08
C LEU A 243 17.72 -59.64 -23.58
#